data_08647ce532d6f14935e0362e78a897ca
#
_entry.id   08647ce532d6f14935e0362e78a897ca
#
_cell.length_a   1.000
_cell.length_b   1.000
_cell.length_c   1.000
_cell.angle_alpha   90.00
_cell.angle_beta   90.00
_cell.angle_gamma   90.00
#
_symmetry.space_group_name_H-M   'P 1'
#
loop_
_entity.id
_entity.type
_entity.pdbx_description
1 polymer ?
#
loop_
_entity_poly.entity_id
_entity_poly.type
_entity_poly.pdbx_seq_one_letter_code
_entity_poly.pdbx_strand_id
1 'polypeptide(L)'
;MVKSEKEAKEFDFDKNPIKYPIYFFKTDTSGEKTYEEFFTEVEDYDINTYDSLGFINTPEIKISFEDVEYDFERVFSNPNSKKSDIVTIIKKYVPDFMHIETGKHLDQKM
;
A
#
# COMPACT_ATOMS: atom_id res chain seq x y z
N MET A 1 -12.02 -20.68 15.90
CA MET A 1 -11.02 -19.59 15.78
C MET A 1 -9.70 -20.13 16.27
N VAL A 2 -8.63 -19.98 15.51
CA VAL A 2 -7.28 -20.39 15.90
C VAL A 2 -6.53 -19.22 16.53
N LYS A 3 -5.50 -19.52 17.34
CA LYS A 3 -4.80 -18.51 18.15
C LYS A 3 -3.55 -17.93 17.48
N SER A 4 -3.09 -18.55 16.41
CA SER A 4 -1.91 -18.11 15.68
C SER A 4 -1.99 -18.48 14.20
N GLU A 5 -1.20 -17.79 13.37
CA GLU A 5 -1.04 -18.10 11.95
C GLU A 5 -0.49 -19.51 11.73
N LYS A 6 0.47 -19.94 12.58
CA LYS A 6 1.02 -21.29 12.53
C LYS A 6 -0.06 -22.34 12.73
N GLU A 7 -0.91 -22.17 13.73
CA GLU A 7 -2.04 -23.08 14.00
C GLU A 7 -3.04 -23.10 12.84
N ALA A 8 -3.23 -21.98 12.15
CA ALA A 8 -4.08 -21.91 10.96
C ALA A 8 -3.49 -22.69 9.79
N LYS A 9 -2.17 -22.59 9.56
CA LYS A 9 -1.47 -23.32 8.48
C LYS A 9 -1.35 -24.83 8.73
N GLU A 10 -1.26 -25.23 9.99
CA GLU A 10 -1.16 -26.63 10.40
C GLU A 10 -2.53 -27.30 10.61
N PHE A 11 -3.61 -26.60 10.23
CA PHE A 11 -4.97 -27.14 10.43
C PHE A 11 -5.22 -28.38 9.58
N ASP A 12 -5.68 -29.43 10.26
CA ASP A 12 -5.96 -30.73 9.66
C ASP A 12 -7.39 -30.78 9.11
N PHE A 13 -7.53 -30.62 7.80
CA PHE A 13 -8.83 -30.66 7.10
C PHE A 13 -9.42 -32.07 7.04
N ASP A 14 -8.59 -33.12 7.04
CA ASP A 14 -9.10 -34.51 6.99
C ASP A 14 -9.83 -34.86 8.28
N LYS A 15 -9.36 -34.34 9.42
CA LYS A 15 -10.07 -34.48 10.69
C LYS A 15 -11.22 -33.52 10.90
N ASN A 16 -11.27 -32.42 10.12
CA ASN A 16 -12.25 -31.37 10.26
C ASN A 16 -12.80 -30.90 8.92
N PRO A 17 -13.50 -31.75 8.15
CA PRO A 17 -13.86 -31.46 6.77
C PRO A 17 -14.88 -30.34 6.57
N ILE A 18 -15.56 -29.90 7.65
CA ILE A 18 -16.61 -28.86 7.60
C ILE A 18 -16.14 -27.55 8.24
N LYS A 19 -14.95 -27.51 8.83
CA LYS A 19 -14.42 -26.32 9.53
C LYS A 19 -13.27 -25.69 8.79
N TYR A 20 -13.18 -24.38 8.89
CA TYR A 20 -12.06 -23.60 8.36
C TYR A 20 -11.35 -22.90 9.52
N PRO A 21 -10.01 -22.87 9.53
CA PRO A 21 -9.26 -22.10 10.49
C PRO A 21 -9.42 -20.60 10.16
N ILE A 22 -9.77 -19.80 11.15
CA ILE A 22 -9.83 -18.35 11.04
C ILE A 22 -8.92 -17.76 12.10
N TYR A 23 -7.92 -17.00 11.65
CA TYR A 23 -7.01 -16.25 12.49
C TYR A 23 -7.22 -14.75 12.25
N PHE A 24 -7.55 -14.02 13.30
CA PHE A 24 -7.69 -12.57 13.25
C PHE A 24 -6.42 -11.92 13.79
N PHE A 25 -5.86 -11.03 13.02
CA PHE A 25 -4.70 -10.23 13.42
C PHE A 25 -4.90 -8.77 13.01
N LYS A 26 -4.17 -7.88 13.67
CA LYS A 26 -4.09 -6.49 13.23
C LYS A 26 -2.98 -6.37 12.20
N THR A 27 -3.22 -5.58 11.18
CA THR A 27 -2.16 -5.23 10.25
C THR A 27 -1.02 -4.52 10.97
N ASP A 28 0.20 -4.86 10.63
CA ASP A 28 1.45 -4.29 11.14
C ASP A 28 2.41 -3.92 10.00
N THR A 29 1.92 -3.94 8.77
CA THR A 29 2.66 -3.50 7.58
C THR A 29 2.40 -2.04 7.28
N SER A 30 3.41 -1.38 6.70
CA SER A 30 3.30 0.00 6.25
C SER A 30 2.50 0.10 4.97
N GLY A 31 1.69 1.16 4.83
CA GLY A 31 0.97 1.47 3.59
C GLY A 31 -0.35 0.73 3.40
N GLU A 32 -0.78 -0.07 4.37
CA GLU A 32 -2.11 -0.68 4.32
C GLU A 32 -3.18 0.33 4.72
N LYS A 33 -4.25 0.40 3.96
CA LYS A 33 -5.48 1.14 4.29
C LYS A 33 -6.46 0.22 5.01
N THR A 34 -7.28 0.80 5.88
CA THR A 34 -8.35 0.08 6.59
C THR A 34 -9.45 -0.38 5.62
N TYR A 35 -9.64 0.37 4.55
CA TYR A 35 -10.54 0.11 3.42
C TYR A 35 -9.98 0.75 2.17
N GLU A 36 -10.34 0.23 1.02
CA GLU A 36 -9.96 0.81 -0.27
C GLU A 36 -10.83 2.01 -0.60
N GLU A 37 -10.19 3.06 -1.10
CA GLU A 37 -10.84 4.27 -1.58
C GLU A 37 -10.68 4.34 -3.09
N PHE A 38 -11.76 4.66 -3.81
CA PHE A 38 -11.71 4.88 -5.26
C PHE A 38 -11.24 6.29 -5.61
N PHE A 39 -11.47 7.24 -4.70
CA PHE A 39 -11.03 8.62 -4.79
C PHE A 39 -10.85 9.18 -3.37
N THR A 40 -10.07 10.24 -3.24
CA THR A 40 -9.82 10.92 -1.97
C THR A 40 -10.70 12.18 -1.87
N GLU A 41 -10.85 12.73 -0.66
CA GLU A 41 -11.62 13.96 -0.43
C GLU A 41 -11.05 15.19 -1.15
N VAL A 42 -9.77 15.15 -1.54
CA VAL A 42 -9.07 16.25 -2.19
C VAL A 42 -9.11 16.18 -3.72
N GLU A 43 -9.55 15.06 -4.28
CA GLU A 43 -9.69 14.87 -5.72
C GLU A 43 -11.01 15.47 -6.21
N ASP A 44 -10.96 16.13 -7.36
CA ASP A 44 -12.16 16.61 -8.03
C ASP A 44 -12.80 15.45 -8.78
N TYR A 45 -13.99 15.05 -8.33
CA TYR A 45 -14.69 13.91 -8.91
C TYR A 45 -16.16 14.24 -9.21
N ASP A 46 -16.73 13.57 -10.19
CA ASP A 46 -18.14 13.63 -10.55
C ASP A 46 -18.75 12.22 -10.57
N ILE A 47 -19.74 12.02 -9.73
CA ILE A 47 -20.52 10.77 -9.63
C ILE A 47 -21.98 10.96 -10.05
N ASN A 48 -22.33 12.16 -10.57
CA ASN A 48 -23.73 12.54 -10.85
C ASN A 48 -24.03 12.69 -12.35
N THR A 49 -23.00 12.86 -13.18
CA THR A 49 -23.20 13.05 -14.63
C THR A 49 -23.72 11.78 -15.30
N TYR A 50 -23.34 10.60 -14.84
CA TYR A 50 -23.79 9.32 -15.39
C TYR A 50 -24.42 8.45 -14.31
N ASP A 51 -25.45 7.66 -14.69
CA ASP A 51 -26.17 6.80 -13.73
C ASP A 51 -25.32 5.68 -13.09
N SER A 52 -24.28 5.22 -13.80
CA SER A 52 -23.51 4.03 -13.38
C SER A 52 -22.00 4.25 -13.43
N LEU A 53 -21.54 5.44 -13.73
CA LEU A 53 -20.11 5.77 -13.85
C LEU A 53 -19.80 7.06 -13.11
N GLY A 54 -18.76 7.03 -12.30
CA GLY A 54 -18.09 8.22 -11.79
C GLY A 54 -16.76 8.42 -12.49
N PHE A 55 -16.27 9.64 -12.54
CA PHE A 55 -14.95 9.95 -13.04
C PHE A 55 -14.25 10.97 -12.16
N ILE A 56 -12.92 10.89 -12.16
CA ILE A 56 -12.05 11.82 -11.45
C ILE A 56 -11.47 12.76 -12.48
N ASN A 57 -11.63 14.06 -12.26
CA ASN A 57 -11.00 15.10 -13.07
C ASN A 57 -9.52 15.14 -12.74
N THR A 58 -8.70 14.58 -13.59
CA THR A 58 -7.25 14.60 -13.38
C THR A 58 -6.71 16.01 -13.61
N PRO A 59 -6.10 16.65 -12.60
CA PRO A 59 -5.47 17.93 -12.77
C PRO A 59 -4.29 17.84 -13.74
N GLU A 60 -3.92 18.96 -14.33
CA GLU A 60 -2.72 19.04 -15.17
C GLU A 60 -1.49 18.61 -14.37
N ILE A 61 -0.76 17.62 -14.88
CA ILE A 61 0.48 17.14 -14.26
C ILE A 61 1.55 18.19 -14.48
N LYS A 62 1.99 18.85 -13.40
CA LYS A 62 3.06 19.86 -13.41
C LYS A 62 4.45 19.29 -13.10
N ILE A 63 4.53 17.99 -12.88
CA ILE A 63 5.78 17.29 -12.55
C ILE A 63 6.38 16.78 -13.85
N SER A 64 7.66 17.12 -14.11
CA SER A 64 8.43 16.56 -15.20
C SER A 64 8.86 15.13 -14.87
N PHE A 65 8.71 14.22 -15.81
CA PHE A 65 9.21 12.85 -15.66
C PHE A 65 10.74 12.82 -15.50
N GLU A 66 11.43 13.71 -16.21
CA GLU A 66 12.87 13.85 -16.16
C GLU A 66 13.37 14.24 -14.74
N ASP A 67 12.62 15.09 -14.03
CA ASP A 67 12.96 15.44 -12.64
C ASP A 67 12.79 14.24 -11.70
N VAL A 68 11.75 13.45 -11.89
CA VAL A 68 11.52 12.22 -11.11
C VAL A 68 12.65 11.22 -11.35
N GLU A 69 12.97 10.96 -12.63
CA GLU A 69 14.03 10.05 -13.04
C GLU A 69 15.39 10.48 -12.44
N TYR A 70 15.74 11.75 -12.57
CA TYR A 70 16.96 12.31 -12.02
C TYR A 70 17.09 12.10 -10.51
N ASP A 71 16.03 12.38 -9.76
CA ASP A 71 16.03 12.23 -8.30
C ASP A 71 16.23 10.76 -7.88
N PHE A 72 15.57 9.81 -8.57
CA PHE A 72 15.74 8.39 -8.29
C PHE A 72 17.10 7.86 -8.73
N GLU A 73 17.61 8.25 -9.91
CA GLU A 73 18.94 7.85 -10.37
C GLU A 73 20.03 8.30 -9.39
N ARG A 74 19.92 9.52 -8.87
CA ARG A 74 20.87 10.05 -7.87
C ARG A 74 20.90 9.19 -6.60
N VAL A 75 19.74 8.71 -6.13
CA VAL A 75 19.69 7.88 -4.93
C VAL A 75 20.19 6.47 -5.22
N PHE A 76 19.77 5.86 -6.34
CA PHE A 76 20.19 4.51 -6.69
C PHE A 76 21.66 4.39 -7.06
N SER A 77 22.26 5.45 -7.61
CA SER A 77 23.68 5.49 -7.93
C SER A 77 24.57 5.73 -6.69
N ASN A 78 24.01 6.15 -5.56
CA ASN A 78 24.77 6.39 -4.34
C ASN A 78 24.76 5.14 -3.43
N PRO A 79 25.91 4.46 -3.24
CA PRO A 79 25.98 3.24 -2.43
C PRO A 79 25.68 3.47 -0.93
N ASN A 80 25.67 4.72 -0.47
CA ASN A 80 25.32 5.07 0.90
C ASN A 80 23.86 5.46 1.08
N SER A 81 23.04 5.41 0.02
CA SER A 81 21.63 5.72 0.09
C SER A 81 20.88 4.76 0.98
N LYS A 82 19.89 5.28 1.67
CA LYS A 82 19.06 4.55 2.62
C LYS A 82 17.61 4.54 2.13
N LYS A 83 16.80 3.64 2.67
CA LYS A 83 15.36 3.61 2.46
C LYS A 83 14.69 4.96 2.72
N SER A 84 15.15 5.70 3.75
CA SER A 84 14.64 7.04 4.07
C SER A 84 14.83 8.05 2.93
N ASP A 85 15.88 7.92 2.12
CA ASP A 85 16.11 8.83 1.01
C ASP A 85 15.12 8.58 -0.11
N ILE A 86 14.80 7.30 -0.38
CA ILE A 86 13.73 6.90 -1.32
C ILE A 86 12.37 7.40 -0.84
N VAL A 87 12.05 7.20 0.43
CA VAL A 87 10.80 7.70 1.03
C VAL A 87 10.68 9.22 0.91
N THR A 88 11.77 9.94 1.07
CA THR A 88 11.80 11.40 0.90
C THR A 88 11.47 11.82 -0.53
N ILE A 89 12.03 11.13 -1.53
CA ILE A 89 11.70 11.39 -2.95
C ILE A 89 10.22 11.07 -3.22
N ILE A 90 9.72 9.93 -2.75
CA ILE A 90 8.32 9.58 -2.94
C ILE A 90 7.40 10.66 -2.35
N LYS A 91 7.68 11.14 -1.15
CA LYS A 91 6.90 12.22 -0.51
C LYS A 91 6.97 13.56 -1.25
N LYS A 92 8.06 13.83 -1.96
CA LYS A 92 8.18 15.03 -2.81
C LYS A 92 7.17 15.03 -3.94
N TYR A 93 6.93 13.86 -4.55
CA TYR A 93 6.05 13.71 -5.72
C TYR A 93 4.64 13.22 -5.35
N VAL A 94 4.49 12.57 -4.20
CA VAL A 94 3.23 12.09 -3.65
C VAL A 94 3.12 12.60 -2.20
N PRO A 95 2.67 13.86 -1.99
CA PRO A 95 2.67 14.50 -0.67
C PRO A 95 1.89 13.72 0.40
N ASP A 96 0.81 13.06 -0.01
CA ASP A 96 -0.07 12.28 0.87
C ASP A 96 0.45 10.87 1.16
N PHE A 97 1.65 10.53 0.65
CA PHE A 97 2.26 9.23 0.92
C PHE A 97 2.60 9.06 2.41
N MET A 98 1.85 8.19 3.08
CA MET A 98 2.03 7.86 4.49
C MET A 98 2.90 6.61 4.62
N HIS A 99 4.15 6.80 5.02
CA HIS A 99 5.06 5.71 5.34
C HIS A 99 5.27 5.60 6.85
N ILE A 100 5.00 4.41 7.39
CA ILE A 100 5.30 4.05 8.78
C ILE A 100 6.39 2.98 8.76
N GLU A 101 7.55 3.27 9.33
CA GLU A 101 8.65 2.32 9.41
C GLU A 101 8.37 1.31 10.54
N THR A 102 8.03 0.09 10.16
CA THR A 102 7.72 -0.99 11.10
C THR A 102 8.86 -2.01 11.22
N GLY A 103 9.88 -1.90 10.35
CA GLY A 103 10.96 -2.89 10.26
C GLY A 103 10.50 -4.26 9.72
N LYS A 104 9.25 -4.36 9.27
CA LYS A 104 8.68 -5.59 8.70
C LYS A 104 8.47 -5.42 7.22
N HIS A 105 8.71 -6.47 6.46
CA HIS A 105 8.52 -6.53 5.01
C HIS A 105 7.37 -7.48 4.68
N LEU A 106 6.64 -7.19 3.59
CA LEU A 106 5.56 -8.04 3.10
C LEU A 106 6.02 -9.47 2.82
N ASP A 107 7.23 -9.62 2.30
CA ASP A 107 7.83 -10.93 1.98
C ASP A 107 8.04 -11.83 3.21
N GLN A 108 8.03 -11.27 4.41
CA GLN A 108 8.13 -12.04 5.65
C GLN A 108 6.80 -12.67 6.08
N LYS A 109 5.71 -12.33 5.38
CA LYS A 109 4.37 -12.84 5.66
C LYS A 109 3.89 -13.91 4.67
N MET A 110 4.68 -14.20 3.63
CA MET A 110 4.36 -15.24 2.64
C MET A 110 4.94 -16.61 3.01
#